data_4342ffad9f643ae041010514700ac266
#
_entry.id   4342ffad9f643ae041010514700ac266
#
_cell.length_a   1.000
_cell.length_b   1.000
_cell.length_c   1.000
_cell.angle_alpha   90.00
_cell.angle_beta   90.00
_cell.angle_gamma   90.00
#
_symmetry.space_group_name_H-M   'P 1'
#
loop_
_entity.id
_entity.type
_entity.pdbx_description
1 polymer ?
#
loop_
_entity_poly.entity_id
_entity_poly.type
_entity_poly.pdbx_seq_one_letter_code
_entity_poly.pdbx_strand_id
1 'polypeptide(L)'
;MDIVITGPESSGKSTLAAWLSQRLGLPLQQEEARSYLGGQSGYLPSDLIRIQERQSQREMALADAPGAILDTDILTLMIWWREKYGPLPILFNDAWHRRSPRVYLLCRPDIPWEPDPLRE
;
A
#
# COMPACT_ATOMS: atom_id res chain seq x y z
N MET A 1 0.80 3.25 16.69
CA MET A 1 0.24 3.87 15.48
C MET A 1 1.09 3.54 14.28
N ASP A 2 0.48 3.17 13.20
CA ASP A 2 1.19 2.86 11.97
C ASP A 2 1.41 4.10 11.13
N ILE A 3 2.46 4.09 10.31
CA ILE A 3 2.77 5.16 9.37
C ILE A 3 2.69 4.58 7.96
N VAL A 4 1.78 5.11 7.16
CA VAL A 4 1.59 4.67 5.78
C VAL A 4 2.26 5.67 4.84
N ILE A 5 3.13 5.17 3.98
CA ILE A 5 3.74 5.98 2.92
C ILE A 5 2.94 5.73 1.65
N THR A 6 2.35 6.77 1.11
CA THR A 6 1.51 6.66 -0.09
C THR A 6 1.89 7.74 -1.09
N GLY A 7 1.43 7.59 -2.32
CA GLY A 7 1.73 8.53 -3.40
C GLY A 7 1.94 7.81 -4.72
N PRO A 8 2.15 8.60 -5.79
CA PRO A 8 2.32 8.02 -7.13
C PRO A 8 3.66 7.31 -7.27
N GLU A 9 3.81 6.55 -8.35
CA GLU A 9 5.08 5.94 -8.69
C GLU A 9 6.15 7.02 -8.93
N SER A 10 7.40 6.64 -8.75
CA SER A 10 8.56 7.54 -8.89
C SER A 10 8.52 8.72 -7.92
N SER A 11 7.87 8.56 -6.78
CA SER A 11 7.83 9.58 -5.73
C SER A 11 8.77 9.30 -4.56
N GLY A 12 9.53 8.20 -4.63
CA GLY A 12 10.47 7.83 -3.56
C GLY A 12 9.85 7.14 -2.37
N LYS A 13 8.62 6.60 -2.51
CA LYS A 13 7.90 5.96 -1.41
C LYS A 13 8.70 4.85 -0.73
N SER A 14 9.19 3.91 -1.51
CA SER A 14 9.88 2.74 -0.96
C SER A 14 11.18 3.12 -0.26
N THR A 15 11.90 4.10 -0.81
CA THR A 15 13.12 4.62 -0.19
C THR A 15 12.82 5.29 1.13
N LEU A 16 11.78 6.13 1.18
CA LEU A 16 11.36 6.80 2.40
C LEU A 16 10.88 5.79 3.45
N ALA A 17 10.10 4.81 3.02
CA ALA A 17 9.58 3.79 3.94
C ALA A 17 10.72 3.00 4.58
N ALA A 18 11.71 2.59 3.80
CA ALA A 18 12.87 1.88 4.33
C ALA A 18 13.67 2.75 5.30
N TRP A 19 13.86 4.01 4.95
CA TRP A 19 14.58 4.96 5.80
C TRP A 19 13.88 5.16 7.14
N LEU A 20 12.55 5.37 7.13
CA LEU A 20 11.76 5.55 8.34
C LEU A 20 11.77 4.30 9.21
N SER A 21 11.63 3.13 8.61
CA SER A 21 11.68 1.87 9.33
C SER A 21 12.99 1.74 10.12
N GLN A 22 14.08 2.01 9.45
CA GLN A 22 15.40 1.94 10.06
C GLN A 22 15.58 3.02 11.14
N ARG A 23 15.17 4.24 10.85
CA ARG A 23 15.34 5.39 11.75
C ARG A 23 14.53 5.24 13.02
N LEU A 24 13.31 4.73 12.92
CA LEU A 24 12.40 4.59 14.04
C LEU A 24 12.46 3.22 14.72
N GLY A 25 13.16 2.27 14.13
CA GLY A 25 13.23 0.92 14.66
C GLY A 25 11.90 0.19 14.59
N LEU A 26 11.08 0.47 13.59
CA LEU A 26 9.77 -0.15 13.39
C LEU A 26 9.82 -1.12 12.21
N PRO A 27 9.04 -2.21 12.27
CA PRO A 27 9.00 -3.15 11.14
C PRO A 27 8.45 -2.49 9.88
N LEU A 28 8.93 -2.93 8.73
CA LEU A 28 8.51 -2.45 7.42
C LEU A 28 7.68 -3.52 6.72
N GLN A 29 6.49 -3.13 6.27
CA GLN A 29 5.70 -3.93 5.35
C GLN A 29 5.87 -3.36 3.94
N GLN A 30 6.47 -4.14 3.04
CA GLN A 30 6.68 -3.72 1.66
C GLN A 30 5.38 -3.76 0.88
N GLU A 31 5.35 -3.03 -0.25
CA GLU A 31 4.17 -2.95 -1.09
C GLU A 31 3.78 -4.32 -1.63
N GLU A 32 2.62 -4.82 -1.19
CA GLU A 32 2.15 -6.15 -1.54
C GLU A 32 1.76 -6.24 -3.02
N ALA A 33 1.21 -5.17 -3.58
CA ALA A 33 0.80 -5.16 -4.98
C ALA A 33 1.98 -5.43 -5.91
N ARG A 34 3.12 -4.80 -5.66
CA ARG A 34 4.32 -4.98 -6.48
C ARG A 34 4.83 -6.42 -6.42
N SER A 35 4.81 -7.01 -5.22
CA SER A 35 5.22 -8.39 -5.03
C SER A 35 4.26 -9.37 -5.71
N TYR A 36 2.96 -9.15 -5.55
CA TYR A 36 1.93 -10.03 -6.11
C TYR A 36 1.89 -9.98 -7.64
N LEU A 37 1.88 -8.78 -8.19
CA LEU A 37 1.74 -8.61 -9.64
C LEU A 37 3.02 -8.93 -10.40
N GLY A 38 4.16 -8.85 -9.74
CA GLY A 38 5.44 -9.12 -10.38
C GLY A 38 5.64 -8.22 -11.58
N GLY A 39 5.94 -8.79 -12.74
CA GLY A 39 6.10 -8.04 -13.96
C GLY A 39 4.85 -7.96 -14.82
N GLN A 40 3.68 -8.33 -14.30
CA GLN A 40 2.45 -8.26 -15.08
C GLN A 40 2.13 -6.84 -15.51
N SER A 41 1.61 -6.71 -16.72
CA SER A 41 1.07 -5.45 -17.19
C SER A 41 -0.45 -5.45 -16.96
N GLY A 42 -0.89 -4.80 -15.88
CA GLY A 42 -2.29 -4.73 -15.52
C GLY A 42 -2.72 -5.78 -14.51
N TYR A 43 -4.01 -5.75 -14.16
CA TYR A 43 -4.58 -6.60 -13.12
C TYR A 43 -6.07 -6.79 -13.33
N LEU A 44 -6.62 -7.84 -12.70
CA LEU A 44 -8.04 -8.14 -12.66
C LEU A 44 -8.63 -7.74 -11.31
N PRO A 45 -9.97 -7.60 -11.20
CA PRO A 45 -10.58 -7.35 -9.89
C PRO A 45 -10.19 -8.38 -8.84
N SER A 46 -10.11 -9.66 -9.21
CA SER A 46 -9.70 -10.71 -8.29
C SER A 46 -8.28 -10.53 -7.77
N ASP A 47 -7.40 -9.90 -8.55
CA ASP A 47 -6.04 -9.62 -8.11
C ASP A 47 -6.04 -8.60 -6.97
N LEU A 48 -6.83 -7.55 -7.08
CA LEU A 48 -6.92 -6.53 -6.04
C LEU A 48 -7.49 -7.10 -4.74
N ILE A 49 -8.46 -8.01 -4.83
CA ILE A 49 -9.03 -8.67 -3.66
C ILE A 49 -7.96 -9.53 -2.97
N ARG A 50 -7.19 -10.29 -3.73
CA ARG A 50 -6.13 -11.14 -3.18
C ARG A 50 -5.00 -10.31 -2.56
N ILE A 51 -4.64 -9.20 -3.20
CA ILE A 51 -3.63 -8.29 -2.66
C ILE A 51 -4.10 -7.77 -1.30
N GLN A 52 -5.37 -7.35 -1.20
CA GLN A 52 -5.92 -6.87 0.07
C GLN A 52 -5.92 -7.96 1.15
N GLU A 53 -6.27 -9.18 0.80
CA GLU A 53 -6.24 -10.28 1.75
C GLU A 53 -4.83 -10.51 2.30
N ARG A 54 -3.83 -10.55 1.43
CA ARG A 54 -2.43 -10.72 1.83
C ARG A 54 -1.95 -9.57 2.69
N GLN A 55 -2.31 -8.36 2.31
CA GLN A 55 -1.93 -7.16 3.04
C GLN A 55 -2.52 -7.17 4.45
N SER A 56 -3.78 -7.54 4.59
CA SER A 56 -4.44 -7.66 5.90
C SER A 56 -3.75 -8.71 6.77
N GLN A 57 -3.37 -9.85 6.20
CA GLN A 57 -2.67 -10.90 6.94
C GLN A 57 -1.33 -10.41 7.45
N ARG A 58 -0.59 -9.68 6.63
CA ARG A 58 0.71 -9.14 7.02
C ARG A 58 0.57 -8.08 8.11
N GLU A 59 -0.45 -7.22 8.00
CA GLU A 59 -0.70 -6.20 9.03
C GLU A 59 -1.07 -6.85 10.35
N MET A 60 -1.86 -7.91 10.31
CA MET A 60 -2.19 -8.67 11.54
C MET A 60 -0.96 -9.29 12.18
N ALA A 61 -0.02 -9.77 11.38
CA ALA A 61 1.23 -10.33 11.90
C ALA A 61 2.09 -9.28 12.60
N LEU A 62 1.88 -7.99 12.32
CA LEU A 62 2.60 -6.89 12.95
C LEU A 62 1.82 -6.24 14.10
N ALA A 63 0.67 -6.79 14.48
CA ALA A 63 -0.22 -6.16 15.45
C ALA A 63 0.40 -6.01 16.84
N ASP A 64 1.35 -6.85 17.20
CA ASP A 64 2.02 -6.81 18.50
C ASP A 64 3.15 -5.77 18.55
N ALA A 65 3.55 -5.22 17.44
CA ALA A 65 4.56 -4.18 17.39
C ALA A 65 3.98 -2.83 17.84
N PRO A 66 4.79 -1.92 18.38
CA PRO A 66 4.30 -0.59 18.78
C PRO A 66 3.81 0.25 17.61
N GLY A 67 4.16 -0.12 16.40
CA GLY A 67 3.74 0.49 15.16
C GLY A 67 4.49 -0.16 14.01
N ALA A 68 4.13 0.16 12.80
CA ALA A 68 4.77 -0.35 11.60
C ALA A 68 4.84 0.73 10.53
N ILE A 69 5.79 0.60 9.64
CA ILE A 69 5.87 1.43 8.44
C ILE A 69 5.26 0.61 7.30
N LEU A 70 4.21 1.14 6.68
CA LEU A 70 3.52 0.47 5.58
C LEU A 70 3.84 1.19 4.27
N ASP A 71 4.51 0.51 3.37
CA ASP A 71 4.74 1.02 2.02
C ASP A 71 3.47 0.75 1.23
N THR A 72 2.58 1.73 1.18
CA THR A 72 1.21 1.68 0.70
C THR A 72 0.31 0.76 1.55
N ASP A 73 -0.99 1.01 1.48
CA ASP A 73 -2.00 0.20 2.16
C ASP A 73 -3.27 0.10 1.33
N ILE A 74 -4.37 -0.26 1.98
CA ILE A 74 -5.67 -0.43 1.32
C ILE A 74 -6.12 0.80 0.52
N LEU A 75 -5.73 2.00 0.93
CA LEU A 75 -6.16 3.23 0.24
C LEU A 75 -5.82 3.19 -1.25
N THR A 76 -4.60 2.78 -1.59
CA THR A 76 -4.17 2.68 -2.99
C THR A 76 -5.02 1.67 -3.76
N LEU A 77 -5.33 0.52 -3.17
CA LEU A 77 -6.16 -0.49 -3.82
C LEU A 77 -7.58 0.02 -4.05
N MET A 78 -8.12 0.78 -3.10
CA MET A 78 -9.45 1.37 -3.22
C MET A 78 -9.49 2.40 -4.36
N ILE A 79 -8.44 3.20 -4.49
CA ILE A 79 -8.34 4.19 -5.58
C ILE A 79 -8.29 3.46 -6.92
N TRP A 80 -7.45 2.45 -7.05
CA TRP A 80 -7.34 1.67 -8.29
C TRP A 80 -8.67 1.02 -8.66
N TRP A 81 -9.37 0.45 -7.69
CA TRP A 81 -10.66 -0.19 -7.92
C TRP A 81 -11.69 0.83 -8.43
N ARG A 82 -11.81 1.96 -7.74
CA ARG A 82 -12.82 2.97 -8.11
C ARG A 82 -12.58 3.54 -9.49
N GLU A 83 -11.34 3.77 -9.85
CA GLU A 83 -11.02 4.32 -11.16
C GLU A 83 -11.30 3.34 -12.29
N LYS A 84 -11.07 2.06 -12.05
CA LYS A 84 -11.12 1.05 -13.11
C LYS A 84 -12.43 0.27 -13.15
N TYR A 85 -13.05 0.04 -11.99
CA TYR A 85 -14.21 -0.86 -11.88
C TYR A 85 -15.45 -0.19 -11.28
N GLY A 86 -15.35 0.99 -10.71
CA GLY A 86 -16.47 1.73 -10.15
C GLY A 86 -16.67 1.50 -8.65
N PRO A 87 -17.90 1.22 -8.20
CA PRO A 87 -18.18 1.13 -6.77
C PRO A 87 -17.36 0.06 -6.06
N LEU A 88 -16.94 0.36 -4.83
CA LEU A 88 -16.11 -0.54 -4.02
C LEU A 88 -16.93 -1.72 -3.50
N PRO A 89 -16.37 -2.95 -3.56
CA PRO A 89 -16.96 -4.07 -2.84
C PRO A 89 -16.98 -3.82 -1.33
N ILE A 90 -17.94 -4.44 -0.65
CA ILE A 90 -18.10 -4.25 0.79
C ILE A 90 -16.84 -4.68 1.56
N LEU A 91 -16.11 -5.65 1.08
CA LEU A 91 -14.89 -6.10 1.77
C LEU A 91 -13.86 -4.98 1.90
N PHE A 92 -13.75 -4.08 0.92
CA PHE A 92 -12.84 -2.93 1.03
C PHE A 92 -13.33 -1.93 2.05
N ASN A 93 -14.63 -1.65 2.07
CA ASN A 93 -15.21 -0.75 3.06
C ASN A 93 -15.03 -1.29 4.47
N ASP A 94 -15.27 -2.57 4.68
CA ASP A 94 -15.08 -3.21 5.98
C ASP A 94 -13.62 -3.16 6.43
N ALA A 95 -12.70 -3.46 5.54
CA ALA A 95 -11.27 -3.41 5.85
C ALA A 95 -10.82 -1.99 6.18
N TRP A 96 -11.35 -1.00 5.46
CA TRP A 96 -11.05 0.41 5.73
C TRP A 96 -11.48 0.80 7.14
N HIS A 97 -12.67 0.40 7.55
CA HIS A 97 -13.18 0.75 8.88
C HIS A 97 -12.48 -0.01 10.00
N ARG A 98 -11.96 -1.19 9.73
CA ARG A 98 -11.28 -2.01 10.75
C ARG A 98 -9.78 -1.75 10.85
N ARG A 99 -9.22 -0.91 9.99
CA ARG A 99 -7.79 -0.69 10.02
C ARG A 99 -7.34 -0.05 11.32
N SER A 100 -6.11 -0.37 11.76
CA SER A 100 -5.52 0.23 12.94
C SER A 100 -5.33 1.75 12.77
N PRO A 101 -5.23 2.50 13.86
CA PRO A 101 -4.91 3.92 13.77
C PRO A 101 -3.61 4.14 13.03
N ARG A 102 -3.59 5.08 12.08
CA ARG A 102 -2.42 5.31 11.23
C ARG A 102 -2.37 6.72 10.72
N VAL A 103 -1.15 7.15 10.40
CA VAL A 103 -0.87 8.45 9.77
C VAL A 103 -0.45 8.18 8.34
N TYR A 104 -0.97 8.96 7.41
CA TYR A 104 -0.61 8.88 6.00
C TYR A 104 0.37 9.98 5.64
N LEU A 105 1.51 9.60 5.06
CA LEU A 105 2.47 10.53 4.49
C LEU A 105 2.37 10.43 2.97
N LEU A 106 1.93 11.52 2.35
CA LEU A 106 1.77 11.57 0.90
C LEU A 106 3.05 12.09 0.26
N CYS A 107 3.70 11.23 -0.50
CA CYS A 107 4.89 11.61 -1.26
C CYS A 107 4.47 12.37 -2.52
N ARG A 108 5.15 13.48 -2.80
CA ARG A 108 4.94 14.23 -4.03
C ARG A 108 5.82 13.67 -5.15
N PRO A 109 5.40 13.79 -6.41
CA PRO A 109 6.20 13.33 -7.54
C PRO A 109 7.30 14.36 -7.87
N ASP A 110 8.20 14.63 -6.93
CA ASP A 110 9.30 15.59 -7.09
C ASP A 110 10.50 14.96 -7.80
N ILE A 111 10.47 13.64 -8.00
CA ILE A 111 11.50 12.91 -8.69
C ILE A 111 11.12 12.86 -10.18
N PRO A 112 12.09 13.00 -11.12
CA PRO A 112 11.77 12.89 -12.54
C PRO A 112 11.01 11.60 -12.84
N TRP A 113 9.99 11.72 -13.69
CA TRP A 113 9.15 10.58 -14.06
C TRP A 113 9.96 9.49 -14.77
N GLU A 114 9.77 8.26 -14.34
CA GLU A 114 10.34 7.09 -15.00
C GLU A 114 9.23 6.08 -15.26
N PRO A 115 9.29 5.35 -16.40
CA PRO A 115 8.29 4.31 -16.67
C PRO A 115 8.28 3.23 -15.60
N ASP A 116 7.10 2.79 -15.20
CA ASP A 116 6.91 1.68 -14.27
C ASP A 116 5.78 0.81 -14.80
N PRO A 117 5.99 -0.52 -14.95
CA PRO A 117 4.95 -1.39 -15.49
C PRO A 117 3.67 -1.45 -14.66
N LEU A 118 3.72 -1.08 -13.38
CA LEU A 118 2.55 -1.03 -12.52
C LEU A 118 1.84 0.33 -12.54
N ARG A 119 2.39 1.29 -13.27
CA ARG A 119 1.80 2.62 -13.33
C ARG A 119 0.55 2.61 -14.20
N GLU A 120 -0.48 3.20 -13.67
CA GLU A 120 -1.74 3.40 -14.39
C GLU A 120 -1.83 4.79 -15.01
#